data_5d7d12476c236f23c0f178af95facc97
#
_entry.id   5d7d12476c236f23c0f178af95facc97
#
_cell.length_a   1.000
_cell.length_b   1.000
_cell.length_c   1.000
_cell.angle_alpha   90.00
_cell.angle_beta   90.00
_cell.angle_gamma   90.00
#
_symmetry.space_group_name_H-M   'P 1'
#
loop_
_entity.id
_entity.type
_entity.pdbx_description
1 polymer ?
#
loop_
_entity_poly.entity_id
_entity_poly.type
_entity_poly.pdbx_seq_one_letter_code
_entity_poly.pdbx_strand_id
1 'polypeptide(L)'
;MDLVDYKKVFEDSLDGLVKLLQIPSVYDERTVCESMPYGQSVYDALCYMKELACKDGFEVVEYDNHAIAIRYRQSSKRVDVVSHLDVVEPGNNWLYDPLALFTISGCLLCWKRCICRKTTCEFNC
;
A
#
# COMPACT_ATOMS: atom_id res chain seq x y z
N MET A 1 6.29 -28.47 -11.75
CA MET A 1 5.68 -27.23 -11.20
C MET A 1 6.77 -26.57 -10.38
N ASP A 2 7.34 -25.51 -10.91
CA ASP A 2 8.40 -24.81 -10.20
C ASP A 2 7.83 -24.19 -8.93
N LEU A 3 8.44 -24.51 -7.80
CA LEU A 3 8.07 -23.92 -6.53
C LEU A 3 8.36 -22.41 -6.60
N VAL A 4 7.35 -21.61 -6.32
CA VAL A 4 7.52 -20.15 -6.26
C VAL A 4 8.48 -19.83 -5.12
N ASP A 5 9.56 -19.15 -5.43
CA ASP A 5 10.47 -18.61 -4.42
C ASP A 5 9.84 -17.35 -3.80
N TYR A 6 9.06 -17.56 -2.74
CA TYR A 6 8.36 -16.49 -2.03
C TYR A 6 9.31 -15.44 -1.45
N LYS A 7 10.51 -15.83 -1.08
CA LYS A 7 11.51 -14.89 -0.55
C LYS A 7 11.94 -13.91 -1.64
N LYS A 8 12.25 -14.43 -2.81
CA LYS A 8 12.63 -13.61 -3.97
C LYS A 8 11.48 -12.69 -4.39
N VAL A 9 10.25 -13.20 -4.48
CA VAL A 9 9.06 -12.39 -4.82
C VAL A 9 8.86 -11.27 -3.81
N PHE A 10 9.05 -11.54 -2.53
CA PHE A 10 8.98 -10.53 -1.48
C PHE A 10 10.07 -9.47 -1.64
N GLU A 11 11.32 -9.88 -1.83
CA GLU A 11 12.46 -8.98 -2.03
C GLU A 11 12.26 -8.09 -3.27
N ASP A 12 11.81 -8.67 -4.38
CA ASP A 12 11.55 -7.95 -5.64
C ASP A 12 10.38 -6.93 -5.52
N SER A 13 9.43 -7.16 -4.60
CA SER A 13 8.27 -6.28 -4.38
C SER A 13 8.51 -5.19 -3.34
N LEU A 14 9.59 -5.26 -2.55
CA LEU A 14 9.85 -4.34 -1.45
C LEU A 14 9.92 -2.87 -1.88
N ASP A 15 10.60 -2.56 -2.97
CA ASP A 15 10.74 -1.19 -3.46
C ASP A 15 9.39 -0.56 -3.80
N GLY A 16 8.51 -1.33 -4.43
CA GLY A 16 7.14 -0.90 -4.72
C GLY A 16 6.33 -0.65 -3.45
N LEU A 17 6.44 -1.55 -2.48
CA LEU A 17 5.77 -1.41 -1.20
C LEU A 17 6.27 -0.18 -0.43
N VAL A 18 7.58 0.04 -0.35
CA VAL A 18 8.18 1.20 0.33
C VAL A 18 7.63 2.51 -0.24
N LYS A 19 7.62 2.64 -1.57
CA LYS A 19 7.10 3.84 -2.25
C LYS A 19 5.61 4.06 -1.98
N LEU A 20 4.80 3.00 -2.02
CA LEU A 20 3.38 3.09 -1.68
C LEU A 20 3.16 3.57 -0.25
N LEU A 21 3.96 3.06 0.70
CA LEU A 21 3.84 3.41 2.11
C LEU A 21 4.26 4.84 2.41
N GLN A 22 5.13 5.43 1.60
CA GLN A 22 5.53 6.83 1.70
C GLN A 22 4.45 7.82 1.22
N ILE A 23 3.45 7.35 0.46
CA ILE A 23 2.33 8.19 0.06
C ILE A 23 1.38 8.36 1.25
N PRO A 24 1.15 9.58 1.74
CA PRO A 24 0.28 9.84 2.89
C PRO A 24 -1.20 9.79 2.48
N SER A 25 -1.68 8.63 2.06
CA SER A 25 -3.00 8.42 1.46
C SER A 25 -4.16 8.61 2.46
N VAL A 26 -4.18 9.76 3.12
CA VAL A 26 -5.23 10.19 4.05
C VAL A 26 -6.29 10.98 3.28
N TYR A 27 -7.56 10.76 3.63
CA TYR A 27 -8.66 11.56 3.10
C TYR A 27 -8.47 13.05 3.44
N ASP A 28 -8.56 13.91 2.44
CA ASP A 28 -8.47 15.37 2.62
C ASP A 28 -9.61 16.07 1.87
N GLU A 29 -10.63 16.47 2.60
CA GLU A 29 -11.82 17.14 2.08
C GLU A 29 -11.48 18.42 1.29
N ARG A 30 -10.38 19.10 1.62
CA ARG A 30 -9.96 20.36 0.97
C ARG A 30 -9.49 20.15 -0.47
N THR A 31 -9.09 18.94 -0.82
CA THR A 31 -8.59 18.59 -2.16
C THR A 31 -9.56 17.69 -2.94
N VAL A 32 -10.73 17.39 -2.37
CA VAL A 32 -11.77 16.62 -3.04
C VAL A 32 -12.31 17.38 -4.25
N CYS A 33 -12.40 16.69 -5.38
CA CYS A 33 -13.06 17.16 -6.60
C CYS A 33 -13.60 15.97 -7.40
N GLU A 34 -14.25 16.22 -8.53
CA GLU A 34 -14.85 15.17 -9.36
C GLU A 34 -13.84 14.10 -9.80
N SER A 35 -12.62 14.49 -10.13
CA SER A 35 -11.54 13.56 -10.51
C SER A 35 -10.77 12.97 -9.34
N MET A 36 -10.94 13.48 -8.13
CA MET A 36 -10.25 13.05 -6.90
C MET A 36 -11.26 12.93 -5.74
N PRO A 37 -12.13 11.91 -5.77
CA PRO A 37 -13.26 11.81 -4.84
C PRO A 37 -12.87 11.66 -3.36
N TYR A 38 -11.63 11.30 -3.08
CA TYR A 38 -11.10 11.14 -1.72
C TYR A 38 -9.94 12.09 -1.41
N GLY A 39 -9.69 13.07 -2.29
CA GLY A 39 -8.58 14.02 -2.19
C GLY A 39 -7.30 13.56 -2.88
N GLN A 40 -6.36 14.51 -2.99
CA GLN A 40 -5.14 14.35 -3.79
C GLN A 40 -4.29 13.16 -3.35
N SER A 41 -4.02 13.01 -2.06
CA SER A 41 -3.10 11.97 -1.56
C SER A 41 -3.62 10.56 -1.76
N VAL A 42 -4.93 10.34 -1.67
CA VAL A 42 -5.55 9.04 -1.98
C VAL A 42 -5.51 8.77 -3.48
N TYR A 43 -5.73 9.80 -4.30
CA TYR A 43 -5.60 9.71 -5.75
C TYR A 43 -4.17 9.39 -6.19
N ASP A 44 -3.16 9.99 -5.55
CA ASP A 44 -1.74 9.70 -5.82
C ASP A 44 -1.41 8.22 -5.54
N ALA A 45 -1.94 7.66 -4.45
CA ALA A 45 -1.77 6.24 -4.15
C ALA A 45 -2.45 5.34 -5.20
N LEU A 46 -3.63 5.72 -5.68
CA LEU A 46 -4.34 5.00 -6.74
C LEU A 46 -3.55 5.03 -8.05
N CYS A 47 -3.04 6.20 -8.45
CA CYS A 47 -2.21 6.37 -9.63
C CYS A 47 -0.93 5.56 -9.54
N TYR A 48 -0.26 5.58 -8.40
CA TYR A 48 0.95 4.80 -8.16
C TYR A 48 0.70 3.29 -8.33
N MET A 49 -0.37 2.76 -7.74
CA MET A 49 -0.73 1.34 -7.89
C MET A 49 -1.07 0.98 -9.34
N LYS A 50 -1.74 1.88 -10.05
CA LYS A 50 -2.05 1.71 -11.48
C LYS A 50 -0.78 1.64 -12.32
N GLU A 51 0.16 2.56 -12.11
CA GLU A 51 1.46 2.56 -12.80
C GLU A 51 2.27 1.31 -12.52
N LEU A 52 2.34 0.89 -11.25
CA LEU A 52 3.05 -0.31 -10.83
C LEU A 52 2.46 -1.56 -11.51
N ALA A 53 1.14 -1.72 -11.49
CA ALA A 53 0.47 -2.84 -12.12
C ALA A 53 0.67 -2.87 -13.64
N CYS A 54 0.59 -1.72 -14.31
CA CYS A 54 0.85 -1.61 -15.75
C CYS A 54 2.31 -1.96 -16.09
N LYS A 55 3.27 -1.51 -15.27
CA LYS A 55 4.69 -1.83 -15.43
C LYS A 55 4.95 -3.33 -15.32
N ASP A 56 4.25 -4.01 -14.43
CA ASP A 56 4.36 -5.45 -14.22
C ASP A 56 3.53 -6.28 -15.23
N GLY A 57 2.90 -5.61 -16.20
CA GLY A 57 2.17 -6.25 -17.33
C GLY A 57 0.77 -6.73 -16.98
N PHE A 58 0.18 -6.25 -15.89
CA PHE A 58 -1.21 -6.54 -15.55
C PHE A 58 -2.19 -5.66 -16.33
N GLU A 59 -3.39 -6.19 -16.60
CA GLU A 59 -4.52 -5.40 -17.06
C GLU A 59 -5.09 -4.59 -15.90
N VAL A 60 -5.28 -3.29 -16.11
CA VAL A 60 -5.90 -2.40 -15.12
C VAL A 60 -7.22 -1.86 -15.65
N VAL A 61 -8.28 -2.05 -14.88
CA VAL A 61 -9.59 -1.45 -15.13
C VAL A 61 -9.87 -0.43 -14.03
N GLU A 62 -10.23 0.76 -14.45
CA GLU A 62 -10.47 1.92 -13.57
C GLU A 62 -11.98 2.18 -13.42
N TYR A 63 -12.38 2.56 -12.21
CA TYR A 63 -13.76 2.85 -11.85
C TYR A 63 -13.86 4.28 -11.29
N ASP A 64 -13.89 5.27 -12.18
CA ASP A 64 -14.10 6.71 -11.87
C ASP A 64 -13.23 7.24 -10.71
N ASN A 65 -11.97 6.79 -10.65
CA ASN A 65 -11.01 7.09 -9.58
C ASN A 65 -11.45 6.68 -8.15
N HIS A 66 -12.51 5.88 -8.04
CA HIS A 66 -12.92 5.26 -6.78
C HIS A 66 -12.19 3.96 -6.49
N ALA A 67 -11.88 3.20 -7.54
CA ALA A 67 -11.22 1.90 -7.43
C ALA A 67 -10.50 1.53 -8.72
N ILE A 68 -9.57 0.60 -8.62
CA ILE A 68 -8.99 -0.10 -9.76
C ILE A 68 -9.11 -1.61 -9.57
N ALA A 69 -9.32 -2.34 -10.66
CA ALA A 69 -9.17 -3.79 -10.68
C ALA A 69 -7.89 -4.14 -11.44
N ILE A 70 -6.98 -4.82 -10.78
CA ILE A 70 -5.75 -5.35 -11.37
C ILE A 70 -6.00 -6.82 -11.69
N ARG A 71 -5.92 -7.18 -12.96
CA ARG A 71 -6.29 -8.50 -13.47
C ARG A 71 -5.08 -9.24 -14.00
N TYR A 72 -4.97 -10.51 -13.61
CA TYR A 72 -3.98 -11.44 -14.15
C TYR A 72 -4.69 -12.60 -14.85
N ARG A 73 -4.59 -12.64 -16.18
CA ARG A 73 -5.21 -13.65 -17.05
C ARG A 73 -6.75 -13.66 -17.00
N GLN A 74 -7.33 -14.21 -18.06
CA GLN A 74 -8.75 -14.52 -18.11
C GLN A 74 -8.94 -16.03 -17.92
N SER A 75 -9.85 -16.39 -17.04
CA SER A 75 -10.18 -17.79 -16.74
C SER A 75 -11.66 -17.90 -16.38
N SER A 76 -12.22 -19.09 -16.55
CA SER A 76 -13.58 -19.40 -16.11
C SER A 76 -13.71 -19.44 -14.58
N LYS A 77 -12.59 -19.59 -13.87
CA LYS A 77 -12.51 -19.51 -12.41
C LYS A 77 -11.78 -18.24 -12.02
N ARG A 78 -12.33 -17.47 -11.09
CA ARG A 78 -11.77 -16.24 -10.60
C ARG A 78 -11.67 -16.24 -9.08
N VAL A 79 -10.58 -15.69 -8.58
CA VAL A 79 -10.41 -15.35 -7.16
C VAL A 79 -10.21 -13.85 -7.09
N ASP A 80 -11.01 -13.15 -6.31
CA ASP A 80 -10.91 -11.72 -6.08
C ASP A 80 -10.31 -11.47 -4.70
N VAL A 81 -9.31 -10.58 -4.64
CA VAL A 81 -8.72 -10.08 -3.40
C VAL A 81 -9.04 -8.60 -3.33
N VAL A 82 -9.73 -8.19 -2.29
CA VAL A 82 -10.13 -6.79 -2.07
C VAL A 82 -9.27 -6.19 -0.98
N SER A 83 -8.73 -5.00 -1.25
CA SER A 83 -7.92 -4.23 -0.31
C SER A 83 -8.21 -2.75 -0.50
N HIS A 84 -7.81 -1.92 0.47
CA HIS A 84 -7.91 -0.47 0.39
C HIS A 84 -6.53 0.18 0.39
N LEU A 85 -6.42 1.38 -0.18
CA LEU A 85 -5.20 2.16 -0.29
C LEU A 85 -5.14 3.34 0.69
N ASP A 86 -6.32 3.82 1.11
CA ASP A 86 -6.42 4.90 2.07
C ASP A 86 -5.99 4.46 3.47
N VAL A 87 -5.51 5.41 4.24
CA VAL A 87 -5.13 5.23 5.63
C VAL A 87 -5.75 6.34 6.47
N VAL A 88 -5.94 6.06 7.76
CA VAL A 88 -6.35 7.07 8.73
C VAL A 88 -5.20 8.02 9.03
N GLU A 89 -5.52 9.24 9.45
CA GLU A 89 -4.52 10.19 9.89
C GLU A 89 -3.68 9.62 11.05
N PRO A 90 -2.34 9.69 10.95
CA PRO A 90 -1.46 9.03 11.92
C PRO A 90 -1.58 9.55 13.36
N GLY A 91 -2.10 10.75 13.57
CA GLY A 91 -2.13 11.39 14.88
C GLY A 91 -0.74 11.82 15.36
N ASN A 92 -0.62 12.05 16.67
CA ASN A 92 0.57 12.59 17.30
C ASN A 92 1.29 11.54 18.18
N ASN A 93 2.50 11.89 18.62
CA ASN A 93 3.30 11.11 19.58
C ASN A 93 3.88 9.80 19.05
N TRP A 94 4.26 9.76 17.79
CA TRP A 94 5.04 8.66 17.20
C TRP A 94 6.51 8.77 17.60
N LEU A 95 7.14 7.62 17.91
CA LEU A 95 8.58 7.55 18.17
C LEU A 95 9.39 7.66 16.87
N TYR A 96 8.85 7.18 15.78
CA TYR A 96 9.43 7.19 14.44
C TYR A 96 8.45 7.80 13.46
N ASP A 97 8.93 8.23 12.31
CA ASP A 97 8.07 8.76 11.25
C ASP A 97 7.02 7.70 10.86
N PRO A 98 5.73 8.02 11.01
CA PRO A 98 4.67 7.08 10.70
C PRO A 98 4.55 6.72 9.20
N LEU A 99 5.17 7.43 8.30
CA LEU A 99 5.18 7.16 6.86
C LEU A 99 6.50 6.52 6.39
N ALA A 100 7.46 6.32 7.31
CA ALA A 100 8.70 5.64 6.99
C ALA A 100 8.57 4.12 7.14
N LEU A 101 9.25 3.42 6.27
CA LEU A 101 9.56 2.02 6.44
C LEU A 101 11.01 1.91 6.89
N PHE A 102 11.27 1.24 7.99
CA PHE A 102 12.62 1.05 8.51
C PHE A 102 12.79 -0.34 9.12
N THR A 103 14.05 -0.75 9.22
CA THR A 103 14.42 -2.05 9.79
C THR A 103 15.01 -1.84 11.18
N ILE A 104 14.46 -2.51 12.18
CA ILE A 104 15.04 -2.59 13.54
C ILE A 104 15.39 -4.03 13.80
N SER A 105 16.66 -4.29 14.19
CA SER A 105 17.16 -5.62 14.54
C SER A 105 16.84 -6.70 13.48
N GLY A 106 16.89 -6.34 12.20
CA GLY A 106 16.59 -7.26 11.09
C GLY A 106 15.10 -7.49 10.79
N CYS A 107 14.20 -6.91 11.58
CA CYS A 107 12.76 -6.95 11.32
C CYS A 107 12.31 -5.71 10.55
N LEU A 108 11.52 -5.94 9.50
CA LEU A 108 10.92 -4.89 8.71
C LEU A 108 9.69 -4.34 9.45
N LEU A 109 9.74 -3.07 9.83
CA LEU A 109 8.64 -2.41 10.53
C LEU A 109 7.93 -1.44 9.59
N CYS A 110 6.64 -1.67 9.40
CA CYS A 110 5.76 -0.77 8.68
C CYS A 110 4.70 -0.21 9.63
N TRP A 111 4.68 1.10 9.79
CA TRP A 111 3.77 1.76 10.71
C TRP A 111 2.28 1.59 10.34
N LYS A 112 1.93 1.53 9.09
CA LYS A 112 0.52 1.35 8.67
C LYS A 112 -0.15 0.09 9.24
N ARG A 113 0.65 -0.81 9.86
CA ARG A 113 0.17 -2.01 10.55
C ARG A 113 0.75 -2.25 11.95
N CYS A 114 1.81 -1.52 12.35
CA CYS A 114 2.40 -1.66 13.67
C CYS A 114 1.98 -0.49 14.55
N ILE A 115 1.02 -0.73 15.44
CA ILE A 115 0.64 0.22 16.50
C ILE A 115 1.74 0.17 17.57
N CYS A 116 2.90 0.74 17.29
CA CYS A 116 3.89 1.03 18.32
C CYS A 116 3.60 2.39 18.94
N ARG A 117 2.65 2.43 19.87
CA ARG A 117 2.56 3.55 20.80
C ARG A 117 3.79 3.53 21.72
N LYS A 118 4.22 4.69 22.22
CA LYS A 118 5.38 4.92 23.12
C LYS A 118 5.47 4.05 24.37
N THR A 119 4.51 3.20 24.64
CA THR A 119 4.46 2.34 25.80
C THR A 119 4.61 0.89 25.36
N THR A 120 5.80 0.35 25.62
CA THR A 120 6.14 -1.08 25.54
C THR A 120 6.12 -1.72 24.16
N CYS A 121 7.16 -1.45 23.35
CA CYS A 121 7.65 -2.47 22.43
C CYS A 121 8.70 -3.33 23.16
N GLU A 122 8.26 -4.24 24.00
CA GLU A 122 9.05 -5.41 24.34
C GLU A 122 8.81 -6.43 23.23
N PHE A 123 9.69 -6.42 22.22
CA PHE A 123 9.76 -7.53 21.29
C PHE A 123 10.53 -8.66 21.98
N ASN A 124 9.81 -9.59 22.57
CA ASN A 124 10.32 -10.94 22.76
C ASN A 124 10.26 -11.64 21.42
N CYS A 125 11.43 -11.75 20.76
CA CYS A 125 11.66 -12.72 19.69
C CYS A 125 11.81 -14.13 20.27
#